data_6af69d2a81bfbbacefa9f0ed836acaea
#
_entry.id   6af69d2a81bfbbacefa9f0ed836acaea
#
_cell.length_a   1.000
_cell.length_b   1.000
_cell.length_c   1.000
_cell.angle_alpha   90.00
_cell.angle_beta   90.00
_cell.angle_gamma   90.00
#
_symmetry.space_group_name_H-M   'P 1'
#
loop_
_entity.id
_entity.type
_entity.pdbx_description
1 polymer ?
#
loop_
_entity_poly.entity_id
_entity_poly.type
_entity_poly.pdbx_seq_one_letter_code
_entity_poly.pdbx_strand_id
1 'polypeptide(L)'
;IMMFIGNFSYALVIIVGAALALNGQISIGIIVAFMAYVRIFSQPLSQIAQGITSLQQASAAMGRVFEFLGEEEMEDESHKERQLTNMKGEVIFDRVSFGYTPERTIIHDFSATAHAGQKVAIVGPTGAGKTTIVNLLMKFYEIDKGSIRIDGVNTKEMKRSEVHDAFSMVLQDTWLFEGTIRDNLIYNQEVISDERVIEASKAVGIHHFIMTLPDGYDTVLDDTVTLSVGQKQLLTIARALLKDAPLLILDEATSSVDTRTEELIQKAMDRLMEGRTSFVIAHRLSTIRNADLILV
;
A
#
# COMPACT_ATOMS: atom_id res chain seq x y z
N ILE A 1 -41.38 1.81 2.75
CA ILE A 1 -42.53 0.92 2.69
C ILE A 1 -43.40 1.13 3.95
N MET A 2 -42.89 1.03 5.17
CA MET A 2 -43.66 1.19 6.42
C MET A 2 -44.37 2.54 6.55
N MET A 3 -43.71 3.64 6.16
CA MET A 3 -44.37 4.97 6.13
C MET A 3 -45.53 5.01 5.15
N PHE A 4 -45.41 4.37 4.00
CA PHE A 4 -46.48 4.26 3.02
C PHE A 4 -47.69 3.46 3.58
N ILE A 5 -47.42 2.31 4.22
CA ILE A 5 -48.48 1.47 4.84
C ILE A 5 -49.17 2.26 5.94
N GLY A 6 -48.45 2.99 6.81
CA GLY A 6 -49.02 3.82 7.84
C GLY A 6 -49.93 4.92 7.29
N ASN A 7 -49.47 5.66 6.30
CA ASN A 7 -50.25 6.74 5.67
C ASN A 7 -51.50 6.18 4.92
N PHE A 8 -51.33 5.04 4.27
CA PHE A 8 -52.44 4.36 3.57
C PHE A 8 -53.55 3.90 4.57
N SER A 9 -53.11 3.28 5.67
CA SER A 9 -54.01 2.88 6.75
C SER A 9 -54.77 4.07 7.35
N TYR A 10 -54.03 5.19 7.51
CA TYR A 10 -54.60 6.43 8.01
C TYR A 10 -55.70 6.99 7.08
N ALA A 11 -55.42 7.02 5.78
CA ALA A 11 -56.40 7.45 4.77
C ALA A 11 -57.61 6.54 4.73
N LEU A 12 -57.41 5.25 4.86
CA LEU A 12 -58.50 4.24 4.84
C LEU A 12 -59.42 4.38 6.04
N VAL A 13 -58.84 4.61 7.25
CA VAL A 13 -59.63 4.87 8.48
C VAL A 13 -60.48 6.14 8.34
N ILE A 14 -59.93 7.21 7.74
CA ILE A 14 -60.68 8.45 7.51
C ILE A 14 -61.82 8.26 6.55
N ILE A 15 -61.57 7.60 5.39
CA ILE A 15 -62.58 7.41 4.34
C ILE A 15 -63.73 6.50 4.84
N VAL A 16 -63.41 5.35 5.41
CA VAL A 16 -64.39 4.41 5.92
C VAL A 16 -65.13 4.96 7.13
N GLY A 17 -64.39 5.61 8.05
CA GLY A 17 -64.92 6.23 9.23
C GLY A 17 -65.90 7.38 8.92
N ALA A 18 -65.58 8.22 7.93
CA ALA A 18 -66.45 9.28 7.47
C ALA A 18 -67.77 8.70 6.85
N ALA A 19 -67.67 7.68 6.05
CA ALA A 19 -68.86 7.01 5.46
C ALA A 19 -69.78 6.42 6.54
N LEU A 20 -69.25 5.78 7.56
CA LEU A 20 -70.01 5.22 8.67
C LEU A 20 -70.60 6.30 9.58
N ALA A 21 -69.88 7.40 9.81
CA ALA A 21 -70.38 8.53 10.59
C ALA A 21 -71.54 9.24 9.88
N LEU A 22 -71.45 9.46 8.57
CA LEU A 22 -72.53 10.06 7.78
C LEU A 22 -73.80 9.21 7.78
N ASN A 23 -73.66 7.91 7.90
CA ASN A 23 -74.80 6.97 8.04
C ASN A 23 -75.29 6.83 9.49
N GLY A 24 -74.74 7.60 10.42
CA GLY A 24 -75.15 7.60 11.85
C GLY A 24 -74.72 6.35 12.64
N GLN A 25 -73.86 5.51 12.10
CA GLN A 25 -73.42 4.26 12.72
C GLN A 25 -72.35 4.42 13.76
N ILE A 26 -71.48 5.42 13.61
CA ILE A 26 -70.40 5.74 14.60
C ILE A 26 -70.31 7.23 14.86
N SER A 27 -69.73 7.60 16.00
CA SER A 27 -69.41 9.00 16.32
C SER A 27 -68.07 9.39 15.76
N ILE A 28 -67.85 10.73 15.56
CA ILE A 28 -66.56 11.27 15.10
C ILE A 28 -65.44 10.93 16.11
N GLY A 29 -65.72 10.84 17.42
CA GLY A 29 -64.78 10.42 18.43
C GLY A 29 -64.16 9.03 18.20
N ILE A 30 -64.96 8.11 17.63
CA ILE A 30 -64.49 6.74 17.28
C ILE A 30 -63.44 6.81 16.14
N ILE A 31 -63.66 7.66 15.13
CA ILE A 31 -62.67 7.87 14.04
C ILE A 31 -61.35 8.39 14.63
N VAL A 32 -61.37 9.38 15.49
CA VAL A 32 -60.16 9.94 16.14
C VAL A 32 -59.47 8.89 16.99
N ALA A 33 -60.21 8.06 17.73
CA ALA A 33 -59.64 6.96 18.51
C ALA A 33 -58.95 5.91 17.60
N PHE A 34 -59.59 5.54 16.52
CA PHE A 34 -58.99 4.59 15.56
C PHE A 34 -57.75 5.14 14.87
N MET A 35 -57.72 6.42 14.53
CA MET A 35 -56.54 7.10 14.03
C MET A 35 -55.37 7.05 15.04
N ALA A 36 -55.63 7.24 16.31
CA ALA A 36 -54.63 7.12 17.38
C ALA A 36 -54.12 5.66 17.50
N TYR A 37 -55.03 4.66 17.43
CA TYR A 37 -54.65 3.25 17.47
C TYR A 37 -53.78 2.85 16.28
N VAL A 38 -54.08 3.27 15.05
CA VAL A 38 -53.27 3.01 13.86
C VAL A 38 -51.83 3.54 14.08
N ARG A 39 -51.71 4.76 14.65
CA ARG A 39 -50.41 5.34 14.93
C ARG A 39 -49.65 4.56 16.00
N ILE A 40 -50.30 4.25 17.12
CA ILE A 40 -49.68 3.50 18.23
C ILE A 40 -49.26 2.10 17.78
N PHE A 41 -50.01 1.46 16.88
CA PHE A 41 -49.69 0.13 16.35
C PHE A 41 -48.57 0.17 15.29
N SER A 42 -48.57 1.15 14.40
CA SER A 42 -47.58 1.25 13.30
C SER A 42 -46.19 1.57 13.78
N GLN A 43 -46.07 2.32 14.93
CA GLN A 43 -44.76 2.73 15.44
C GLN A 43 -43.89 1.55 15.91
N PRO A 44 -44.37 0.60 16.75
CA PRO A 44 -43.58 -0.58 17.14
C PRO A 44 -43.20 -1.47 15.93
N LEU A 45 -44.13 -1.63 14.95
CA LEU A 45 -43.85 -2.37 13.73
C LEU A 45 -42.68 -1.75 12.94
N SER A 46 -42.65 -0.44 12.82
CA SER A 46 -41.52 0.28 12.20
C SER A 46 -40.21 0.06 12.95
N GLN A 47 -40.27 0.07 14.29
CA GLN A 47 -39.07 -0.17 15.13
C GLN A 47 -38.54 -1.61 14.97
N ILE A 48 -39.44 -2.61 14.90
CA ILE A 48 -39.07 -4.00 14.65
C ILE A 48 -38.39 -4.14 13.26
N ALA A 49 -38.99 -3.54 12.23
CA ALA A 49 -38.43 -3.59 10.88
C ALA A 49 -37.04 -2.91 10.81
N GLN A 50 -36.85 -1.80 11.49
CA GLN A 50 -35.54 -1.15 11.61
C GLN A 50 -34.55 -2.02 12.39
N GLY A 51 -34.99 -2.63 13.48
CA GLY A 51 -34.15 -3.55 14.27
C GLY A 51 -33.64 -4.74 13.45
N ILE A 52 -34.50 -5.33 12.63
CA ILE A 52 -34.10 -6.44 11.70
C ILE A 52 -33.04 -5.94 10.70
N THR A 53 -33.25 -4.75 10.13
CA THR A 53 -32.27 -4.17 9.20
C THR A 53 -30.92 -3.91 9.88
N SER A 54 -30.95 -3.38 11.10
CA SER A 54 -29.71 -3.15 11.88
C SER A 54 -29.01 -4.45 12.24
N LEU A 55 -29.75 -5.52 12.57
CA LEU A 55 -29.16 -6.85 12.81
C LEU A 55 -28.51 -7.43 11.56
N GLN A 56 -29.14 -7.26 10.39
CA GLN A 56 -28.55 -7.71 9.11
C GLN A 56 -27.24 -6.95 8.81
N GLN A 57 -27.21 -5.64 9.02
CA GLN A 57 -26.01 -4.85 8.83
C GLN A 57 -24.89 -5.24 9.82
N ALA A 58 -25.24 -5.45 11.09
CA ALA A 58 -24.30 -5.91 12.11
C ALA A 58 -23.75 -7.30 11.77
N SER A 59 -24.59 -8.23 11.34
CA SER A 59 -24.18 -9.58 10.91
C SER A 59 -23.21 -9.53 9.72
N ALA A 60 -23.50 -8.70 8.72
CA ALA A 60 -22.60 -8.53 7.57
C ALA A 60 -21.25 -7.88 7.95
N ALA A 61 -21.27 -6.91 8.88
CA ALA A 61 -20.03 -6.30 9.40
C ALA A 61 -19.22 -7.31 10.23
N MET A 62 -19.87 -8.09 11.09
CA MET A 62 -19.22 -9.16 11.87
C MET A 62 -18.60 -10.22 10.96
N GLY A 63 -19.28 -10.61 9.88
CA GLY A 63 -18.73 -11.55 8.90
C GLY A 63 -17.38 -11.10 8.36
N ARG A 64 -17.25 -9.83 7.96
CA ARG A 64 -15.97 -9.26 7.49
C ARG A 64 -14.89 -9.21 8.56
N VAL A 65 -15.27 -8.89 9.79
CA VAL A 65 -14.33 -8.86 10.92
C VAL A 65 -13.82 -10.26 11.23
N PHE A 66 -14.70 -11.27 11.27
CA PHE A 66 -14.29 -12.66 11.51
C PHE A 66 -13.52 -13.26 10.34
N GLU A 67 -13.81 -12.89 9.10
CA GLU A 67 -13.02 -13.26 7.93
C GLU A 67 -11.58 -12.74 8.08
N PHE A 68 -11.42 -11.44 8.43
CA PHE A 68 -10.10 -10.85 8.69
C PHE A 68 -9.38 -11.50 9.88
N LEU A 69 -10.08 -11.75 10.99
CA LEU A 69 -9.48 -12.40 12.17
C LEU A 69 -9.17 -13.89 11.95
N GLY A 70 -9.81 -14.52 10.97
CA GLY A 70 -9.60 -15.92 10.61
C GLY A 70 -8.52 -16.13 9.55
N GLU A 71 -7.92 -15.05 9.00
CA GLU A 71 -6.79 -15.15 8.08
C GLU A 71 -5.59 -15.80 8.78
N GLU A 72 -4.87 -16.61 8.03
CA GLU A 72 -3.67 -17.26 8.55
C GLU A 72 -2.60 -16.22 8.89
N GLU A 73 -2.13 -16.25 10.13
CA GLU A 73 -1.00 -15.41 10.55
C GLU A 73 0.28 -15.86 9.84
N MET A 74 1.16 -14.89 9.61
CA MET A 74 2.49 -15.19 9.06
C MET A 74 3.24 -16.13 10.00
N GLU A 75 4.01 -17.05 9.39
CA GLU A 75 4.84 -18.01 10.13
C GLU A 75 5.78 -17.29 11.11
N ASP A 76 5.85 -17.78 12.33
CA ASP A 76 6.79 -17.27 13.34
C ASP A 76 8.23 -17.53 12.88
N GLU A 77 8.97 -16.45 12.66
CA GLU A 77 10.38 -16.50 12.24
C GLU A 77 11.36 -16.35 13.41
N SER A 78 10.90 -16.37 14.66
CA SER A 78 11.77 -16.20 15.83
C SER A 78 12.88 -17.25 15.94
N HIS A 79 12.62 -18.44 15.38
CA HIS A 79 13.56 -19.57 15.35
C HIS A 79 14.66 -19.44 14.29
N LYS A 80 14.57 -18.47 13.36
CA LYS A 80 15.59 -18.25 12.33
C LYS A 80 16.73 -17.42 12.90
N GLU A 81 17.92 -18.02 13.00
CA GLU A 81 19.10 -17.40 13.63
C GLU A 81 20.14 -16.87 12.63
N ARG A 82 19.97 -17.18 11.34
CA ARG A 82 20.94 -16.76 10.29
C ARG A 82 20.88 -15.26 10.08
N GLN A 83 22.01 -14.60 10.26
CA GLN A 83 22.18 -13.17 10.05
C GLN A 83 23.15 -12.91 8.90
N LEU A 84 22.86 -11.88 8.12
CA LEU A 84 23.77 -11.37 7.10
C LEU A 84 24.84 -10.51 7.75
N THR A 85 26.09 -10.99 7.77
CA THR A 85 27.25 -10.22 8.25
C THR A 85 28.13 -9.84 7.07
N ASN A 86 28.58 -8.57 7.03
CA ASN A 86 29.47 -8.03 5.95
C ASN A 86 28.87 -8.21 4.55
N MET A 87 27.65 -7.75 4.35
CA MET A 87 26.93 -7.85 3.09
C MET A 87 27.72 -7.24 1.92
N LYS A 88 27.94 -8.02 0.87
CA LYS A 88 28.52 -7.58 -0.41
C LYS A 88 27.44 -7.29 -1.44
N GLY A 89 26.30 -7.94 -1.31
CA GLY A 89 25.15 -7.75 -2.17
C GLY A 89 25.11 -8.71 -3.37
N GLU A 90 25.69 -9.90 -3.27
CA GLU A 90 25.46 -10.94 -4.30
C GLU A 90 24.08 -11.57 -4.11
N VAL A 91 23.32 -11.74 -5.22
CA VAL A 91 22.01 -12.39 -5.21
C VAL A 91 21.97 -13.50 -6.24
N ILE A 92 21.59 -14.70 -5.81
CA ILE A 92 21.50 -15.88 -6.66
C ILE A 92 20.07 -16.42 -6.62
N PHE A 93 19.46 -16.55 -7.80
CA PHE A 93 18.23 -17.30 -8.04
C PHE A 93 18.63 -18.67 -8.60
N ASP A 94 18.20 -19.75 -7.97
CA ASP A 94 18.47 -21.11 -8.40
C ASP A 94 17.15 -21.86 -8.61
N ARG A 95 16.76 -22.05 -9.87
CA ARG A 95 15.56 -22.75 -10.33
C ARG A 95 14.28 -22.34 -9.59
N VAL A 96 14.09 -21.05 -9.43
CA VAL A 96 12.95 -20.46 -8.72
C VAL A 96 11.67 -20.66 -9.53
N SER A 97 10.65 -21.22 -8.90
CA SER A 97 9.29 -21.26 -9.43
C SER A 97 8.33 -20.70 -8.39
N PHE A 98 7.35 -19.93 -8.86
CA PHE A 98 6.38 -19.28 -7.98
C PHE A 98 5.07 -18.94 -8.69
N GLY A 99 3.96 -19.06 -7.98
CA GLY A 99 2.63 -18.58 -8.36
C GLY A 99 1.88 -18.00 -7.15
N TYR A 100 1.06 -16.98 -7.36
CA TYR A 100 0.21 -16.43 -6.29
C TYR A 100 -0.95 -17.38 -5.93
N THR A 101 -1.30 -18.28 -6.84
CA THR A 101 -2.27 -19.35 -6.61
C THR A 101 -1.72 -20.66 -7.15
N PRO A 102 -2.08 -21.81 -6.55
CA PRO A 102 -1.56 -23.12 -6.98
C PRO A 102 -1.83 -23.43 -8.46
N GLU A 103 -2.89 -22.87 -9.03
CA GLU A 103 -3.33 -23.13 -10.42
C GLU A 103 -2.53 -22.32 -11.45
N ARG A 104 -1.83 -21.26 -11.02
CA ARG A 104 -1.16 -20.35 -11.95
C ARG A 104 0.26 -20.02 -11.52
N THR A 105 1.23 -20.76 -12.05
CA THR A 105 2.65 -20.41 -11.94
C THR A 105 2.95 -19.18 -12.81
N ILE A 106 3.69 -18.22 -12.26
CA ILE A 106 4.08 -16.98 -12.94
C ILE A 106 5.58 -17.01 -13.28
N ILE A 107 6.39 -17.48 -12.35
CA ILE A 107 7.84 -17.65 -12.52
C ILE A 107 8.11 -19.14 -12.69
N HIS A 108 8.81 -19.51 -13.79
CA HIS A 108 9.06 -20.89 -14.16
C HIS A 108 10.57 -21.15 -14.22
N ASP A 109 11.09 -21.98 -13.32
CA ASP A 109 12.48 -22.49 -13.29
C ASP A 109 13.53 -21.38 -13.56
N PHE A 110 13.33 -20.24 -12.93
CA PHE A 110 14.13 -19.03 -13.16
C PHE A 110 15.47 -19.12 -12.42
N SER A 111 16.57 -18.94 -13.15
CA SER A 111 17.92 -18.95 -12.62
C SER A 111 18.70 -17.73 -13.10
N ALA A 112 19.30 -16.99 -12.17
CA ALA A 112 20.14 -15.83 -12.46
C ALA A 112 21.09 -15.57 -11.30
N THR A 113 22.24 -14.95 -11.60
CA THR A 113 23.19 -14.48 -10.60
C THR A 113 23.49 -13.01 -10.83
N ALA A 114 23.22 -12.20 -9.82
CA ALA A 114 23.61 -10.80 -9.77
C ALA A 114 24.81 -10.68 -8.81
N HIS A 115 25.99 -10.34 -9.35
CA HIS A 115 27.19 -10.15 -8.53
C HIS A 115 27.15 -8.81 -7.81
N ALA A 116 27.91 -8.71 -6.73
CA ALA A 116 28.03 -7.48 -5.92
C ALA A 116 28.35 -6.25 -6.79
N GLY A 117 27.58 -5.18 -6.62
CA GLY A 117 27.76 -3.92 -7.35
C GLY A 117 27.21 -3.89 -8.78
N GLN A 118 26.59 -4.97 -9.28
CA GLN A 118 26.01 -4.99 -10.61
C GLN A 118 24.68 -4.25 -10.70
N LYS A 119 24.46 -3.64 -11.88
CA LYS A 119 23.17 -3.08 -12.28
C LYS A 119 22.38 -4.11 -13.06
N VAL A 120 21.28 -4.58 -12.52
CA VAL A 120 20.39 -5.60 -13.08
C VAL A 120 19.13 -4.94 -13.59
N ALA A 121 18.90 -4.96 -14.90
CA ALA A 121 17.64 -4.48 -15.49
C ALA A 121 16.63 -5.64 -15.58
N ILE A 122 15.44 -5.42 -15.04
CA ILE A 122 14.31 -6.36 -15.18
C ILE A 122 13.38 -5.79 -16.26
N VAL A 123 13.25 -6.50 -17.37
CA VAL A 123 12.48 -6.06 -18.53
C VAL A 123 11.41 -7.08 -18.90
N GLY A 124 10.37 -6.65 -19.61
CA GLY A 124 9.30 -7.52 -20.08
C GLY A 124 7.97 -6.77 -20.21
N PRO A 125 6.99 -7.33 -20.90
CA PRO A 125 5.66 -6.75 -21.03
C PRO A 125 4.94 -6.72 -19.67
N THR A 126 3.83 -5.99 -19.62
CA THR A 126 2.96 -6.01 -18.43
C THR A 126 2.47 -7.43 -18.17
N GLY A 127 2.57 -7.89 -16.93
CA GLY A 127 2.21 -9.26 -16.54
C GLY A 127 3.31 -10.29 -16.70
N ALA A 128 4.53 -9.91 -17.16
CA ALA A 128 5.67 -10.85 -17.32
C ALA A 128 6.31 -11.31 -15.99
N GLY A 129 5.85 -10.83 -14.85
CA GLY A 129 6.40 -11.22 -13.54
C GLY A 129 7.47 -10.28 -12.98
N LYS A 130 7.70 -9.09 -13.54
CA LYS A 130 8.73 -8.13 -13.05
C LYS A 130 8.52 -7.78 -11.57
N THR A 131 7.33 -7.35 -11.21
CA THR A 131 6.95 -7.06 -9.82
C THR A 131 6.99 -8.31 -8.94
N THR A 132 6.69 -9.48 -9.52
CA THR A 132 6.78 -10.76 -8.80
C THR A 132 8.23 -11.06 -8.39
N ILE A 133 9.21 -10.85 -9.27
CA ILE A 133 10.65 -11.00 -8.92
C ILE A 133 11.02 -10.07 -7.76
N VAL A 134 10.57 -8.80 -7.79
CA VAL A 134 10.79 -7.86 -6.69
C VAL A 134 10.14 -8.34 -5.39
N ASN A 135 8.91 -8.80 -5.44
CA ASN A 135 8.20 -9.34 -4.28
C ASN A 135 8.91 -10.55 -3.66
N LEU A 136 9.48 -11.40 -4.49
CA LEU A 136 10.27 -12.56 -4.04
C LEU A 136 11.62 -12.13 -3.44
N LEU A 137 12.31 -11.15 -4.03
CA LEU A 137 13.53 -10.57 -3.47
C LEU A 137 13.30 -9.99 -2.08
N MET A 138 12.20 -9.27 -1.90
CA MET A 138 11.79 -8.69 -0.62
C MET A 138 11.17 -9.71 0.34
N LYS A 139 11.08 -10.98 -0.06
CA LYS A 139 10.46 -12.03 0.75
C LYS A 139 9.04 -11.66 1.23
N PHE A 140 8.28 -10.91 0.40
CA PHE A 140 6.85 -10.70 0.66
C PHE A 140 6.05 -11.98 0.45
N TYR A 141 6.57 -12.90 -0.36
CA TYR A 141 6.05 -14.24 -0.61
C TYR A 141 7.16 -15.27 -0.52
N GLU A 142 6.83 -16.46 -0.06
CA GLU A 142 7.74 -17.61 -0.12
C GLU A 142 7.69 -18.26 -1.51
N ILE A 143 8.83 -18.75 -1.98
CA ILE A 143 8.92 -19.44 -3.27
C ILE A 143 8.40 -20.88 -3.17
N ASP A 144 7.77 -21.37 -4.23
CA ASP A 144 7.27 -22.75 -4.30
C ASP A 144 8.40 -23.75 -4.47
N LYS A 145 9.36 -23.45 -5.38
CA LYS A 145 10.52 -24.32 -5.69
C LYS A 145 11.77 -23.49 -5.89
N GLY A 146 12.92 -24.16 -5.72
CA GLY A 146 14.23 -23.55 -5.89
C GLY A 146 14.75 -22.84 -4.65
N SER A 147 15.68 -21.91 -4.81
CA SER A 147 16.21 -21.09 -3.73
C SER A 147 16.58 -19.67 -4.21
N ILE A 148 16.43 -18.70 -3.31
CA ILE A 148 17.01 -17.35 -3.46
C ILE A 148 18.04 -17.20 -2.35
N ARG A 149 19.25 -16.78 -2.70
CA ARG A 149 20.33 -16.57 -1.73
C ARG A 149 20.87 -15.16 -1.83
N ILE A 150 21.15 -14.56 -0.68
CA ILE A 150 21.82 -13.27 -0.54
C ILE A 150 23.15 -13.54 0.14
N ASP A 151 24.26 -13.20 -0.50
CA ASP A 151 25.62 -13.47 -0.02
C ASP A 151 25.81 -14.92 0.45
N GLY A 152 25.24 -15.87 -0.29
CA GLY A 152 25.30 -17.31 -0.03
C GLY A 152 24.31 -17.84 1.00
N VAL A 153 23.59 -16.97 1.75
CA VAL A 153 22.59 -17.38 2.73
C VAL A 153 21.23 -17.49 2.06
N ASN A 154 20.53 -18.60 2.27
CA ASN A 154 19.19 -18.82 1.72
C ASN A 154 18.17 -17.92 2.44
N THR A 155 17.36 -17.18 1.70
CA THR A 155 16.33 -16.29 2.26
C THR A 155 15.29 -17.03 3.14
N LYS A 156 15.08 -18.33 2.90
CA LYS A 156 14.22 -19.16 3.76
C LYS A 156 14.75 -19.30 5.20
N GLU A 157 16.08 -19.21 5.37
CA GLU A 157 16.75 -19.34 6.69
C GLU A 157 16.85 -18.00 7.44
N MET A 158 16.51 -16.91 6.76
CA MET A 158 16.59 -15.54 7.29
C MET A 158 15.24 -15.05 7.78
N LYS A 159 15.26 -14.15 8.77
CA LYS A 159 14.06 -13.38 9.12
C LYS A 159 13.70 -12.41 8.00
N ARG A 160 12.42 -12.16 7.83
CA ARG A 160 11.91 -11.20 6.83
C ARG A 160 12.44 -9.79 7.08
N SER A 161 12.55 -9.39 8.35
CA SER A 161 13.14 -8.10 8.75
C SER A 161 14.58 -7.95 8.25
N GLU A 162 15.42 -8.97 8.37
CA GLU A 162 16.81 -8.94 7.92
C GLU A 162 16.93 -8.81 6.39
N VAL A 163 16.06 -9.50 5.65
CA VAL A 163 15.97 -9.32 4.19
C VAL A 163 15.57 -7.88 3.86
N HIS A 164 14.57 -7.32 4.55
CA HIS A 164 14.11 -5.94 4.34
C HIS A 164 15.20 -4.91 4.69
N ASP A 165 16.01 -5.18 5.71
CA ASP A 165 17.10 -4.30 6.10
C ASP A 165 18.24 -4.28 5.06
N ALA A 166 18.44 -5.40 4.36
CA ALA A 166 19.42 -5.51 3.28
C ALA A 166 19.06 -4.68 2.03
N PHE A 167 17.82 -4.28 1.87
CA PHE A 167 17.34 -3.56 0.69
C PHE A 167 16.93 -2.13 0.98
N SER A 168 17.21 -1.21 0.07
CA SER A 168 16.52 0.07 -0.08
C SER A 168 15.63 0.02 -1.31
N MET A 169 14.46 0.65 -1.24
CA MET A 169 13.48 0.69 -2.33
C MET A 169 13.13 2.13 -2.72
N VAL A 170 13.13 2.39 -4.01
CA VAL A 170 12.55 3.61 -4.58
C VAL A 170 11.49 3.16 -5.60
N LEU A 171 10.23 3.31 -5.20
CA LEU A 171 9.09 2.88 -6.00
C LEU A 171 8.54 4.03 -6.85
N GLN A 172 7.78 3.68 -7.89
CA GLN A 172 7.06 4.63 -8.74
C GLN A 172 6.10 5.49 -7.93
N ASP A 173 5.30 4.86 -7.07
CA ASP A 173 4.39 5.55 -6.16
C ASP A 173 5.18 6.01 -4.93
N THR A 174 5.52 7.29 -4.94
CA THR A 174 6.26 7.91 -3.84
C THR A 174 5.34 8.16 -2.65
N TRP A 175 5.58 7.46 -1.55
CA TRP A 175 4.82 7.64 -0.32
C TRP A 175 5.62 8.45 0.71
N LEU A 176 4.97 9.49 1.22
CA LEU A 176 5.44 10.32 2.34
C LEU A 176 4.32 10.35 3.37
N PHE A 177 4.67 10.20 4.65
CA PHE A 177 3.69 10.27 5.74
C PHE A 177 3.56 11.71 6.27
N GLU A 178 2.46 11.97 6.96
CA GLU A 178 2.25 13.22 7.69
C GLU A 178 3.29 13.35 8.81
N GLY A 179 4.13 14.38 8.71
CA GLY A 179 5.29 14.59 9.59
C GLY A 179 6.28 15.54 8.94
N THR A 180 7.39 15.84 9.60
CA THR A 180 8.38 16.74 9.04
C THR A 180 9.11 16.13 7.84
N ILE A 181 9.74 16.98 7.02
CA ILE A 181 10.64 16.53 5.95
C ILE A 181 11.77 15.68 6.56
N ARG A 182 12.31 16.10 7.69
CA ARG A 182 13.34 15.37 8.45
C ARG A 182 12.85 13.97 8.82
N ASP A 183 11.66 13.83 9.43
CA ASP A 183 11.10 12.54 9.80
C ASP A 183 10.92 11.62 8.58
N ASN A 184 10.46 12.19 7.48
CA ASN A 184 10.32 11.46 6.22
C ASN A 184 11.67 11.01 5.63
N LEU A 185 12.74 11.76 5.80
CA LEU A 185 14.07 11.39 5.34
C LEU A 185 14.70 10.31 6.22
N ILE A 186 14.66 10.47 7.53
CA ILE A 186 15.21 9.53 8.52
C ILE A 186 14.39 8.24 8.51
N TYR A 187 13.05 8.36 8.41
CA TYR A 187 12.08 7.28 8.43
C TYR A 187 12.27 6.36 9.65
N ASN A 188 12.66 5.11 9.45
CA ASN A 188 12.79 4.08 10.49
C ASN A 188 14.24 3.87 10.97
N GLN A 189 15.10 4.88 10.87
CA GLN A 189 16.49 4.78 11.29
C GLN A 189 16.70 5.45 12.64
N GLU A 190 17.31 4.74 13.59
CA GLU A 190 17.37 5.18 14.98
C GLU A 190 18.32 6.36 15.24
N VAL A 191 19.45 6.46 14.52
CA VAL A 191 20.44 7.53 14.77
C VAL A 191 21.08 8.01 13.47
N ILE A 192 20.53 9.08 12.91
CA ILE A 192 21.16 9.80 11.77
C ILE A 192 21.45 11.22 12.18
N SER A 193 22.68 11.67 12.00
CA SER A 193 23.03 13.04 12.28
C SER A 193 22.47 14.01 11.23
N ASP A 194 22.25 15.27 11.65
CA ASP A 194 21.74 16.32 10.77
C ASP A 194 22.65 16.55 9.56
N GLU A 195 23.96 16.43 9.76
CA GLU A 195 24.96 16.57 8.71
C GLU A 195 24.73 15.53 7.62
N ARG A 196 24.47 14.26 7.97
CA ARG A 196 24.15 13.18 6.99
C ARG A 196 22.86 13.45 6.25
N VAL A 197 21.81 13.95 6.94
CA VAL A 197 20.53 14.32 6.31
C VAL A 197 20.77 15.43 5.27
N ILE A 198 21.54 16.46 5.62
CA ILE A 198 21.88 17.56 4.74
C ILE A 198 22.74 17.08 3.55
N GLU A 199 23.74 16.23 3.79
CA GLU A 199 24.60 15.66 2.74
C GLU A 199 23.80 14.82 1.74
N ALA A 200 22.93 13.93 2.21
CA ALA A 200 22.06 13.14 1.36
C ALA A 200 21.12 14.03 0.52
N SER A 201 20.54 15.06 1.14
CA SER A 201 19.66 16.01 0.44
C SER A 201 20.41 16.83 -0.61
N LYS A 202 21.64 17.23 -0.34
CA LYS A 202 22.54 17.89 -1.32
C LYS A 202 22.90 16.94 -2.44
N ALA A 203 23.19 15.68 -2.11
CA ALA A 203 23.59 14.67 -3.07
C ALA A 203 22.53 14.41 -4.15
N VAL A 204 21.25 14.46 -3.78
CA VAL A 204 20.13 14.29 -4.72
C VAL A 204 19.59 15.62 -5.26
N GLY A 205 20.12 16.76 -4.82
CA GLY A 205 19.74 18.08 -5.32
C GLY A 205 18.48 18.70 -4.74
N ILE A 206 17.89 18.13 -3.67
CA ILE A 206 16.66 18.64 -3.04
C ILE A 206 16.91 19.67 -1.93
N HIS A 207 18.14 19.75 -1.38
CA HIS A 207 18.48 20.61 -0.25
C HIS A 207 18.08 22.07 -0.46
N HIS A 208 18.39 22.64 -1.63
CA HIS A 208 18.07 24.05 -1.91
C HIS A 208 16.58 24.31 -1.84
N PHE A 209 15.75 23.42 -2.38
CA PHE A 209 14.31 23.52 -2.29
C PHE A 209 13.83 23.46 -0.83
N ILE A 210 14.32 22.51 -0.03
CA ILE A 210 13.98 22.40 1.40
C ILE A 210 14.26 23.72 2.13
N MET A 211 15.39 24.36 1.86
CA MET A 211 15.78 25.64 2.47
C MET A 211 14.95 26.84 1.98
N THR A 212 14.13 26.69 0.95
CA THR A 212 13.15 27.74 0.55
C THR A 212 11.84 27.66 1.33
N LEU A 213 11.61 26.57 2.04
CA LEU A 213 10.43 26.40 2.88
C LEU A 213 10.60 27.17 4.21
N PRO A 214 9.50 27.68 4.81
CA PRO A 214 9.57 28.50 6.02
C PRO A 214 10.36 27.87 7.17
N ASP A 215 10.13 26.56 7.43
CA ASP A 215 10.75 25.82 8.53
C ASP A 215 11.83 24.83 8.04
N GLY A 216 12.26 24.93 6.77
CA GLY A 216 13.29 24.08 6.20
C GLY A 216 13.00 22.59 6.37
N TYR A 217 13.92 21.84 7.01
CA TYR A 217 13.75 20.41 7.27
C TYR A 217 12.66 20.08 8.29
N ASP A 218 12.25 21.04 9.12
CA ASP A 218 11.20 20.87 10.13
C ASP A 218 9.81 21.22 9.57
N THR A 219 9.73 21.57 8.28
CA THR A 219 8.45 21.78 7.58
C THR A 219 7.63 20.50 7.62
N VAL A 220 6.40 20.59 8.16
CA VAL A 220 5.45 19.48 8.22
C VAL A 220 4.81 19.27 6.86
N LEU A 221 4.85 18.04 6.37
CA LEU A 221 4.16 17.62 5.17
C LEU A 221 2.73 17.21 5.53
N ASP A 222 1.81 18.09 5.23
CA ASP A 222 0.36 17.92 5.41
C ASP A 222 -0.38 18.31 4.11
N ASP A 223 -1.71 18.40 4.17
CA ASP A 223 -2.53 18.79 3.03
C ASP A 223 -2.26 20.23 2.53
N THR A 224 -1.57 21.05 3.31
CA THR A 224 -1.27 22.47 2.99
C THR A 224 0.03 22.62 2.21
N VAL A 225 0.99 21.70 2.38
CA VAL A 225 2.28 21.69 1.69
C VAL A 225 2.24 20.78 0.48
N THR A 226 2.05 21.38 -0.71
CA THR A 226 1.99 20.61 -1.95
C THR A 226 3.38 20.44 -2.55
N LEU A 227 3.94 19.23 -2.46
CA LEU A 227 5.17 18.85 -3.17
C LEU A 227 4.85 18.36 -4.58
N SER A 228 5.68 18.74 -5.56
CA SER A 228 5.62 18.15 -6.89
C SER A 228 5.99 16.67 -6.88
N VAL A 229 5.56 15.91 -7.89
CA VAL A 229 5.91 14.49 -8.04
C VAL A 229 7.42 14.29 -8.02
N GLY A 230 8.17 15.14 -8.72
CA GLY A 230 9.64 15.08 -8.74
C GLY A 230 10.29 15.38 -7.39
N GLN A 231 9.75 16.33 -6.62
CA GLN A 231 10.24 16.62 -5.26
C GLN A 231 10.00 15.46 -4.31
N LYS A 232 8.82 14.84 -4.37
CA LYS A 232 8.52 13.61 -3.60
C LYS A 232 9.50 12.49 -3.96
N GLN A 233 9.79 12.32 -5.23
CA GLN A 233 10.72 11.29 -5.71
C GLN A 233 12.16 11.57 -5.23
N LEU A 234 12.63 12.80 -5.29
CA LEU A 234 13.96 13.17 -4.74
C LEU A 234 14.04 12.93 -3.23
N LEU A 235 12.98 13.19 -2.46
CA LEU A 235 12.94 12.87 -1.03
C LEU A 235 13.03 11.36 -0.78
N THR A 236 12.33 10.54 -1.56
CA THR A 236 12.42 9.07 -1.41
C THR A 236 13.78 8.52 -1.83
N ILE A 237 14.45 9.11 -2.82
CA ILE A 237 15.85 8.78 -3.18
C ILE A 237 16.81 9.18 -2.06
N ALA A 238 16.63 10.36 -1.44
CA ALA A 238 17.44 10.78 -0.30
C ALA A 238 17.26 9.84 0.91
N ARG A 239 16.03 9.41 1.18
CA ARG A 239 15.72 8.37 2.19
C ARG A 239 16.47 7.07 1.92
N ALA A 240 16.47 6.60 0.68
CA ALA A 240 17.17 5.38 0.28
C ALA A 240 18.70 5.54 0.41
N LEU A 241 19.23 6.74 0.12
CA LEU A 241 20.65 7.05 0.29
C LEU A 241 21.08 7.07 1.77
N LEU A 242 20.21 7.57 2.65
CA LEU A 242 20.43 7.57 4.10
C LEU A 242 20.42 6.17 4.70
N LYS A 243 19.55 5.29 4.22
CA LYS A 243 19.49 3.89 4.66
C LYS A 243 20.78 3.14 4.33
N ASP A 244 21.47 3.50 3.26
CA ASP A 244 22.77 2.95 2.85
C ASP A 244 22.82 1.43 2.73
N ALA A 245 21.72 0.82 2.30
CA ALA A 245 21.62 -0.62 2.10
C ALA A 245 22.43 -1.08 0.89
N PRO A 246 23.09 -2.26 0.93
CA PRO A 246 23.91 -2.77 -0.15
C PRO A 246 23.11 -3.22 -1.40
N LEU A 247 21.82 -3.48 -1.22
CA LEU A 247 20.91 -3.91 -2.28
C LEU A 247 19.86 -2.83 -2.54
N LEU A 248 19.57 -2.59 -3.81
CA LEU A 248 18.58 -1.59 -4.22
C LEU A 248 17.52 -2.21 -5.11
N ILE A 249 16.28 -1.78 -4.93
CA ILE A 249 15.18 -2.02 -5.85
C ILE A 249 14.66 -0.65 -6.30
N LEU A 250 14.68 -0.45 -7.63
CA LEU A 250 14.30 0.82 -8.24
C LEU A 250 13.20 0.55 -9.26
N ASP A 251 12.09 1.29 -9.17
CA ASP A 251 11.05 1.28 -10.19
C ASP A 251 11.08 2.60 -10.96
N GLU A 252 11.44 2.50 -12.25
CA GLU A 252 11.78 3.63 -13.10
C GLU A 252 10.57 4.21 -13.84
N ALA A 253 9.57 4.72 -13.12
CA ALA A 253 8.45 5.40 -13.75
C ALA A 253 8.46 6.92 -13.45
N THR A 254 8.88 7.72 -14.44
CA THR A 254 8.94 9.18 -14.35
C THR A 254 8.02 9.85 -15.38
N SER A 255 6.87 9.26 -15.68
CA SER A 255 6.00 9.68 -16.80
C SER A 255 5.31 11.06 -16.65
N SER A 256 5.52 11.75 -15.52
CA SER A 256 4.77 12.98 -15.20
C SER A 256 5.64 14.12 -14.66
N VAL A 257 6.94 14.15 -15.02
CA VAL A 257 7.90 15.13 -14.49
C VAL A 257 8.49 15.94 -15.64
N ASP A 258 8.78 17.23 -15.41
CA ASP A 258 9.45 18.07 -16.41
C ASP A 258 10.90 17.61 -16.66
N THR A 259 11.44 17.91 -17.84
CA THR A 259 12.76 17.44 -18.30
C THR A 259 13.91 17.79 -17.35
N ARG A 260 13.89 18.97 -16.74
CA ARG A 260 14.95 19.39 -15.83
C ARG A 260 14.95 18.60 -14.52
N THR A 261 13.76 18.39 -13.96
CA THR A 261 13.60 17.57 -12.75
C THR A 261 13.88 16.11 -13.05
N GLU A 262 13.53 15.62 -14.24
CA GLU A 262 13.87 14.28 -14.72
C GLU A 262 15.39 14.03 -14.74
N GLU A 263 16.18 14.99 -15.26
CA GLU A 263 17.64 14.92 -15.25
C GLU A 263 18.22 14.89 -13.81
N LEU A 264 17.63 15.65 -12.90
CA LEU A 264 18.03 15.62 -11.49
C LEU A 264 17.74 14.26 -10.84
N ILE A 265 16.56 13.71 -11.07
CA ILE A 265 16.17 12.38 -10.60
C ILE A 265 17.12 11.32 -11.15
N GLN A 266 17.43 11.38 -12.45
CA GLN A 266 18.34 10.40 -13.05
C GLN A 266 19.75 10.47 -12.43
N LYS A 267 20.32 11.66 -12.24
CA LYS A 267 21.60 11.84 -11.56
C LYS A 267 21.56 11.33 -10.12
N ALA A 268 20.47 11.58 -9.41
CA ALA A 268 20.29 11.09 -8.04
C ALA A 268 20.21 9.55 -7.99
N MET A 269 19.51 8.93 -8.94
CA MET A 269 19.43 7.48 -9.09
C MET A 269 20.78 6.86 -9.43
N ASP A 270 21.52 7.45 -10.39
CA ASP A 270 22.86 6.97 -10.76
C ASP A 270 23.80 7.00 -9.55
N ARG A 271 23.77 8.09 -8.77
CA ARG A 271 24.54 8.19 -7.53
C ARG A 271 24.12 7.18 -6.46
N LEU A 272 22.80 6.94 -6.32
CA LEU A 272 22.28 5.94 -5.40
C LEU A 272 22.78 4.54 -5.75
N MET A 273 22.92 4.21 -7.03
CA MET A 273 23.38 2.89 -7.52
C MET A 273 24.89 2.65 -7.40
N GLU A 274 25.72 3.70 -7.18
CA GLU A 274 27.17 3.57 -7.08
C GLU A 274 27.58 2.62 -5.95
N GLY A 275 28.32 1.55 -6.31
CA GLY A 275 28.86 0.57 -5.36
C GLY A 275 27.82 -0.41 -4.79
N ARG A 276 26.57 -0.38 -5.26
CA ARG A 276 25.48 -1.23 -4.77
C ARG A 276 24.92 -2.13 -5.87
N THR A 277 24.45 -3.31 -5.48
CA THR A 277 23.73 -4.17 -6.41
C THR A 277 22.30 -3.66 -6.57
N SER A 278 21.93 -3.31 -7.80
CA SER A 278 20.70 -2.60 -8.08
C SER A 278 19.80 -3.40 -9.02
N PHE A 279 18.58 -3.69 -8.62
CA PHE A 279 17.54 -4.30 -9.44
C PHE A 279 16.60 -3.18 -9.91
N VAL A 280 16.61 -2.92 -11.23
CA VAL A 280 15.86 -1.81 -11.82
C VAL A 280 14.75 -2.36 -12.70
N ILE A 281 13.49 -2.08 -12.38
CA ILE A 281 12.38 -2.32 -13.32
C ILE A 281 12.50 -1.25 -14.40
N ALA A 282 13.07 -1.67 -15.55
CA ALA A 282 13.45 -0.72 -16.58
C ALA A 282 12.28 -0.43 -17.52
N HIS A 283 11.90 0.84 -17.57
CA HIS A 283 10.95 1.40 -18.52
C HIS A 283 11.62 2.27 -19.60
N ARG A 284 12.93 2.51 -19.47
CA ARG A 284 13.75 3.32 -20.39
C ARG A 284 14.83 2.48 -21.08
N LEU A 285 15.04 2.79 -22.35
CA LEU A 285 16.08 2.10 -23.14
C LEU A 285 17.50 2.40 -22.60
N SER A 286 17.74 3.61 -22.05
CA SER A 286 19.01 4.00 -21.44
C SER A 286 19.38 3.10 -20.26
N THR A 287 18.44 2.78 -19.38
CA THR A 287 18.64 1.91 -18.23
C THR A 287 19.00 0.50 -18.66
N ILE A 288 18.30 -0.04 -19.66
CA ILE A 288 18.58 -1.37 -20.22
C ILE A 288 19.97 -1.41 -20.83
N ARG A 289 20.35 -0.36 -21.58
CA ARG A 289 21.65 -0.28 -22.24
C ARG A 289 22.83 -0.21 -21.26
N ASN A 290 22.63 0.41 -20.11
CA ASN A 290 23.67 0.61 -19.10
C ASN A 290 23.65 -0.47 -18.00
N ALA A 291 22.85 -1.52 -18.15
CA ALA A 291 22.80 -2.65 -17.23
C ALA A 291 23.91 -3.66 -17.50
N ASP A 292 24.47 -4.22 -16.42
CA ASP A 292 25.45 -5.30 -16.48
C ASP A 292 24.77 -6.65 -16.75
N LEU A 293 23.53 -6.81 -16.30
CA LEU A 293 22.69 -7.99 -16.47
C LEU A 293 21.27 -7.58 -16.85
N ILE A 294 20.68 -8.29 -17.80
CA ILE A 294 19.29 -8.08 -18.20
C ILE A 294 18.50 -9.36 -17.93
N LEU A 295 17.45 -9.25 -17.13
CA LEU A 295 16.48 -10.30 -16.86
C LEU A 295 15.22 -10.01 -17.70
N VAL A 296 14.77 -11.01 -18.48
CA VAL A 296 13.65 -10.88 -19.43
C VAL A 296 12.53 -11.84 -19.05
#